data_4b3ccda350be77c3b03f8239abeb82d6
#
_entry.id   4b3ccda350be77c3b03f8239abeb82d6
#
_cell.length_a   1.000
_cell.length_b   1.000
_cell.length_c   1.000
_cell.angle_alpha   90.00
_cell.angle_beta   90.00
_cell.angle_gamma   90.00
#
_symmetry.space_group_name_H-M   'P 1'
#
loop_
_entity.id
_entity.type
_entity.pdbx_description
1 polymer ?
#
loop_
_entity_poly.entity_id
_entity_poly.type
_entity_poly.pdbx_seq_one_letter_code
_entity_poly.pdbx_strand_id
1 'polypeptide(L)'
;MSFMRGTASHPWHDLSPGSDAPNVVNAVIEIPRGSKVKYELDKDTGLLYVDRILYSSVVYPHNYGFIPKTLCEDADPLDVLVLMQEPVVPMCFLRVRPIGVMQMLDQGEQDDKLIAVHADDPEYKSFTDISQLPSHRLAEIRRFFEDYKKNEHKDVKVDDILGAADAMKCVKDSLNMYQEHYVPRKLRVHYE
;
A
#
# COMPACT_ATOMS: atom_id res chain seq x y z
N MET A 1 -9.66 16.83 -38.28
CA MET A 1 -9.32 15.72 -37.38
C MET A 1 -9.25 16.29 -35.99
N SER A 2 -10.25 16.01 -35.15
CA SER A 2 -10.22 16.38 -33.73
C SER A 2 -9.30 15.38 -33.03
N PHE A 3 -8.15 15.84 -32.56
CA PHE A 3 -7.34 15.05 -31.64
C PHE A 3 -8.11 14.95 -30.31
N MET A 4 -8.74 13.81 -30.04
CA MET A 4 -9.16 13.49 -28.68
C MET A 4 -7.89 13.47 -27.83
N ARG A 5 -7.71 14.45 -26.96
CA ARG A 5 -6.76 14.36 -25.87
C ARG A 5 -7.27 13.24 -24.96
N GLY A 6 -6.60 12.10 -24.94
CA GLY A 6 -6.84 11.11 -23.91
C GLY A 6 -6.59 11.77 -22.54
N THR A 7 -7.55 11.67 -21.65
CA THR A 7 -7.34 12.02 -20.24
C THR A 7 -6.31 11.02 -19.67
N ALA A 8 -5.30 11.51 -18.98
CA ALA A 8 -4.39 10.64 -18.25
C ALA A 8 -5.18 9.85 -17.22
N SER A 9 -4.93 8.53 -17.13
CA SER A 9 -5.57 7.70 -16.11
C SER A 9 -5.05 8.06 -14.74
N HIS A 10 -5.96 8.18 -13.77
CA HIS A 10 -5.60 8.42 -12.38
C HIS A 10 -5.30 7.06 -11.69
N PRO A 11 -4.09 6.82 -11.18
CA PRO A 11 -3.71 5.49 -10.69
C PRO A 11 -4.56 5.00 -9.51
N TRP A 12 -5.07 5.89 -8.67
CA TRP A 12 -5.97 5.53 -7.57
C TRP A 12 -7.40 5.22 -8.07
N HIS A 13 -7.93 6.05 -8.96
CA HIS A 13 -9.36 6.01 -9.32
C HIS A 13 -9.67 5.18 -10.57
N ASP A 14 -8.72 5.05 -11.50
CA ASP A 14 -8.96 4.41 -12.79
C ASP A 14 -8.39 2.98 -12.89
N LEU A 15 -7.28 2.69 -12.19
CA LEU A 15 -6.71 1.33 -12.19
C LEU A 15 -7.62 0.36 -11.43
N SER A 16 -7.81 -0.83 -12.00
CA SER A 16 -8.54 -1.91 -11.32
C SER A 16 -7.77 -2.41 -10.09
N PRO A 17 -8.45 -2.71 -8.98
CA PRO A 17 -7.81 -3.34 -7.82
C PRO A 17 -7.37 -4.80 -8.08
N GLY A 18 -7.75 -5.38 -9.22
CA GLY A 18 -7.48 -6.76 -9.60
C GLY A 18 -8.74 -7.60 -9.66
N SER A 19 -8.77 -8.56 -10.61
CA SER A 19 -9.93 -9.45 -10.82
C SER A 19 -10.08 -10.54 -9.76
N ASP A 20 -9.04 -10.78 -8.96
CA ASP A 20 -8.99 -11.78 -7.89
C ASP A 20 -8.93 -11.14 -6.49
N ALA A 21 -9.31 -9.86 -6.39
CA ALA A 21 -9.38 -9.19 -5.10
C ALA A 21 -10.40 -9.88 -4.17
N PRO A 22 -10.06 -10.09 -2.90
CA PRO A 22 -8.88 -9.60 -2.17
C PRO A 22 -7.68 -10.57 -2.16
N ASN A 23 -7.73 -11.74 -2.84
CA ASN A 23 -6.69 -12.77 -2.76
C ASN A 23 -5.40 -12.33 -3.47
N VAL A 24 -5.53 -11.74 -4.65
CA VAL A 24 -4.45 -11.08 -5.38
C VAL A 24 -4.96 -9.75 -5.89
N VAL A 25 -4.27 -8.67 -5.53
CA VAL A 25 -4.64 -7.30 -5.87
C VAL A 25 -3.52 -6.61 -6.66
N ASN A 26 -3.87 -5.55 -7.38
CA ASN A 26 -2.89 -4.66 -7.98
C ASN A 26 -2.40 -3.66 -6.93
N ALA A 27 -1.10 -3.39 -6.91
CA ALA A 27 -0.48 -2.35 -6.10
C ALA A 27 0.28 -1.39 -7.00
N VAL A 28 0.12 -0.10 -6.80
CA VAL A 28 0.92 0.96 -7.43
C VAL A 28 2.06 1.30 -6.49
N ILE A 29 3.30 1.27 -6.96
CA ILE A 29 4.47 1.58 -6.14
C ILE A 29 4.82 3.05 -6.28
N GLU A 30 4.90 3.73 -5.16
CA GLU A 30 5.36 5.12 -5.07
C GLU A 30 6.82 5.19 -4.69
N ILE A 31 7.26 4.34 -3.76
CA ILE A 31 8.58 4.42 -3.14
C ILE A 31 9.31 3.08 -3.34
N PRO A 32 10.43 3.05 -4.07
CA PRO A 32 11.21 1.83 -4.24
C PRO A 32 11.95 1.46 -2.93
N ARG A 33 12.16 0.15 -2.72
CA ARG A 33 13.03 -0.35 -1.67
C ARG A 33 14.38 0.36 -1.68
N GLY A 34 14.88 0.77 -0.52
CA GLY A 34 16.16 1.45 -0.34
C GLY A 34 16.08 2.97 -0.53
N SER A 35 14.93 3.53 -0.86
CA SER A 35 14.78 4.99 -1.01
C SER A 35 14.76 5.71 0.33
N LYS A 36 15.40 6.87 0.39
CA LYS A 36 15.21 7.91 1.41
C LYS A 36 14.20 8.98 0.97
N VAL A 37 13.85 9.01 -0.30
CA VAL A 37 12.87 9.95 -0.81
C VAL A 37 11.49 9.38 -0.54
N LYS A 38 10.66 10.12 0.20
CA LYS A 38 9.23 9.85 0.31
C LYS A 38 8.52 10.52 -0.86
N TYR A 39 8.08 9.71 -1.80
CA TYR A 39 7.17 10.12 -2.85
C TYR A 39 5.74 9.93 -2.37
N GLU A 40 4.84 10.72 -2.89
CA GLU A 40 3.42 10.66 -2.57
C GLU A 40 2.58 10.97 -3.80
N LEU A 41 1.47 10.28 -3.96
CA LEU A 41 0.51 10.56 -5.03
C LEU A 41 -0.21 11.89 -4.75
N ASP A 42 -0.11 12.83 -5.67
CA ASP A 42 -1.00 13.98 -5.68
C ASP A 42 -2.40 13.52 -6.10
N LYS A 43 -3.35 13.59 -5.17
CA LYS A 43 -4.72 13.10 -5.35
C LYS A 43 -5.51 13.85 -6.42
N ASP A 44 -5.13 15.10 -6.70
CA ASP A 44 -5.82 15.92 -7.71
C ASP A 44 -5.32 15.62 -9.12
N THR A 45 -4.03 15.40 -9.29
CA THR A 45 -3.40 15.26 -10.62
C THR A 45 -3.06 13.81 -10.98
N GLY A 46 -2.95 12.92 -9.99
CA GLY A 46 -2.49 11.55 -10.19
C GLY A 46 -0.99 11.42 -10.49
N LEU A 47 -0.22 12.49 -10.29
CA LEU A 47 1.23 12.49 -10.43
C LEU A 47 1.91 12.21 -9.09
N LEU A 48 3.15 11.71 -9.12
CA LEU A 48 3.99 11.65 -7.92
C LEU A 48 4.68 13.00 -7.69
N TYR A 49 4.72 13.41 -6.43
CA TYR A 49 5.58 14.50 -5.99
C TYR A 49 6.52 14.03 -4.87
N VAL A 50 7.58 14.79 -4.63
CA VAL A 50 8.49 14.55 -3.52
C VAL A 50 7.91 15.24 -2.29
N ASP A 51 7.36 14.44 -1.35
CA ASP A 51 6.87 14.99 -0.08
C ASP A 51 8.05 15.45 0.78
N ARG A 52 9.03 14.57 1.03
CA ARG A 52 10.26 14.90 1.76
C ARG A 52 11.36 13.87 1.58
N ILE A 53 12.55 14.24 2.01
CA ILE A 53 13.65 13.30 2.23
C ILE A 53 13.60 12.90 3.71
N LEU A 54 13.69 11.60 4.01
CA LEU A 54 13.70 11.11 5.39
C LEU A 54 14.87 11.70 6.17
N TYR A 55 14.62 12.21 7.36
CA TYR A 55 15.61 12.88 8.21
C TYR A 55 16.55 11.93 8.93
N SER A 56 16.26 10.65 8.90
CA SER A 56 17.04 9.57 9.55
C SER A 56 17.95 8.86 8.54
N SER A 57 18.81 7.96 9.04
CA SER A 57 19.57 7.01 8.22
C SER A 57 18.72 5.86 7.67
N VAL A 58 17.46 5.72 8.13
CA VAL A 58 16.55 4.68 7.66
C VAL A 58 16.17 4.89 6.19
N VAL A 59 15.92 3.79 5.51
CA VAL A 59 15.39 3.74 4.15
C VAL A 59 14.19 2.82 4.13
N TYR A 60 13.30 2.96 3.15
CA TYR A 60 12.17 2.04 2.99
C TYR A 60 12.68 0.61 2.83
N PRO A 61 12.29 -0.34 3.70
CA PRO A 61 12.84 -1.70 3.70
C PRO A 61 12.33 -2.54 2.53
N HIS A 62 11.16 -2.20 2.00
CA HIS A 62 10.50 -2.85 0.87
C HIS A 62 9.90 -1.81 -0.08
N ASN A 63 9.52 -2.23 -1.29
CA ASN A 63 8.74 -1.38 -2.17
C ASN A 63 7.44 -0.99 -1.45
N TYR A 64 7.05 0.27 -1.54
CA TYR A 64 5.93 0.83 -0.82
C TYR A 64 5.02 1.61 -1.76
N GLY A 65 3.73 1.52 -1.56
CA GLY A 65 2.73 2.22 -2.36
C GLY A 65 1.33 1.92 -1.86
N PHE A 66 0.36 1.88 -2.74
CA PHE A 66 -1.05 1.77 -2.36
C PHE A 66 -1.83 0.79 -3.26
N ILE A 67 -2.99 0.38 -2.78
CA ILE A 67 -3.95 -0.44 -3.53
C ILE A 67 -4.97 0.48 -4.22
N PRO A 68 -5.14 0.41 -5.55
CA PRO A 68 -6.13 1.20 -6.27
C PRO A 68 -7.57 0.95 -5.80
N LYS A 69 -8.41 1.99 -5.85
CA LYS A 69 -9.82 1.94 -5.45
C LYS A 69 -10.07 1.43 -4.03
N THR A 70 -9.14 1.71 -3.12
CA THR A 70 -9.32 1.54 -1.68
C THR A 70 -9.44 2.91 -1.02
N LEU A 71 -10.05 2.95 0.16
CA LEU A 71 -10.15 4.13 1.00
C LEU A 71 -10.04 3.72 2.45
N CYS A 72 -9.27 4.45 3.24
CA CYS A 72 -9.12 4.28 4.68
C CYS A 72 -9.70 5.47 5.45
N GLU A 73 -9.70 5.40 6.79
CA GLU A 73 -10.32 6.42 7.66
C GLU A 73 -9.63 7.79 7.57
N ASP A 74 -8.33 7.80 7.27
CA ASP A 74 -7.51 9.00 7.02
C ASP A 74 -7.77 9.67 5.66
N ALA A 75 -8.75 9.17 4.88
CA ALA A 75 -9.09 9.60 3.52
C ALA A 75 -7.99 9.34 2.48
N ASP A 76 -7.11 8.36 2.74
CA ASP A 76 -6.07 7.88 1.85
C ASP A 76 -6.35 6.48 1.32
N PRO A 77 -5.74 6.06 0.18
CA PRO A 77 -5.80 4.67 -0.25
C PRO A 77 -5.06 3.77 0.74
N LEU A 78 -5.42 2.48 0.78
CA LEU A 78 -4.75 1.49 1.62
C LEU A 78 -3.29 1.33 1.22
N ASP A 79 -2.39 1.64 2.13
CA ASP A 79 -0.95 1.50 1.98
C ASP A 79 -0.49 0.05 1.97
N VAL A 80 0.54 -0.26 1.18
CA VAL A 80 1.10 -1.60 1.07
C VAL A 80 2.62 -1.63 1.00
N LEU A 81 3.24 -2.51 1.81
CA LEU A 81 4.62 -2.92 1.62
C LEU A 81 4.64 -4.19 0.77
N VAL A 82 5.44 -4.18 -0.28
CA VAL A 82 5.58 -5.31 -1.19
C VAL A 82 6.96 -5.94 -1.09
N LEU A 83 6.99 -7.16 -0.54
CA LEU A 83 8.18 -7.98 -0.46
C LEU A 83 8.43 -8.65 -1.81
N MET A 84 9.59 -8.41 -2.37
CA MET A 84 10.07 -9.00 -3.62
C MET A 84 11.59 -8.85 -3.72
N GLN A 85 12.20 -9.54 -4.69
CA GLN A 85 13.64 -9.57 -4.86
C GLN A 85 14.25 -8.19 -5.15
N GLU A 86 13.61 -7.40 -6.03
CA GLU A 86 14.18 -6.18 -6.59
C GLU A 86 13.37 -4.92 -6.25
N PRO A 87 14.00 -3.75 -6.15
CA PRO A 87 13.29 -2.49 -6.19
C PRO A 87 12.70 -2.28 -7.59
N VAL A 88 11.54 -1.64 -7.65
CA VAL A 88 10.88 -1.30 -8.91
C VAL A 88 10.75 0.21 -9.06
N VAL A 89 10.56 0.68 -10.29
CA VAL A 89 10.43 2.12 -10.56
C VAL A 89 9.12 2.67 -9.99
N PRO A 90 9.10 3.92 -9.49
CA PRO A 90 7.87 4.58 -9.08
C PRO A 90 6.82 4.62 -10.20
N MET A 91 5.56 4.57 -9.82
CA MET A 91 4.38 4.54 -10.69
C MET A 91 4.21 3.27 -11.53
N CYS A 92 5.03 2.24 -11.36
CA CYS A 92 4.68 0.94 -11.89
C CYS A 92 3.61 0.27 -11.00
N PHE A 93 2.82 -0.62 -11.57
CA PHE A 93 1.93 -1.48 -10.79
C PHE A 93 2.31 -2.95 -10.95
N LEU A 94 2.02 -3.74 -9.95
CA LEU A 94 2.28 -5.18 -9.93
C LEU A 94 1.18 -5.91 -9.15
N ARG A 95 1.08 -7.21 -9.41
CA ARG A 95 0.14 -8.09 -8.71
C ARG A 95 0.76 -8.52 -7.39
N VAL A 96 0.03 -8.33 -6.30
CA VAL A 96 0.49 -8.67 -4.96
C VAL A 96 -0.50 -9.57 -4.24
N ARG A 97 0.01 -10.50 -3.45
CA ARG A 97 -0.79 -11.31 -2.53
C ARG A 97 -0.64 -10.75 -1.12
N PRO A 98 -1.74 -10.31 -0.48
CA PRO A 98 -1.74 -9.97 0.93
C PRO A 98 -1.38 -11.19 1.79
N ILE A 99 -0.42 -11.03 2.70
CA ILE A 99 0.02 -12.08 3.63
C ILE A 99 -0.07 -11.66 5.09
N GLY A 100 -0.26 -10.39 5.35
CA GLY A 100 -0.45 -9.84 6.68
C GLY A 100 -0.82 -8.36 6.66
N VAL A 101 -1.20 -7.83 7.80
CA VAL A 101 -1.47 -6.41 8.02
C VAL A 101 -0.83 -5.96 9.33
N MET A 102 -0.11 -4.86 9.29
CA MET A 102 0.49 -4.23 10.45
C MET A 102 -0.42 -3.11 10.92
N GLN A 103 -0.95 -3.26 12.14
CA GLN A 103 -1.76 -2.24 12.77
C GLN A 103 -0.88 -1.11 13.27
N MET A 104 -1.24 0.12 12.91
CA MET A 104 -0.47 1.30 13.25
C MET A 104 -1.36 2.49 13.56
N LEU A 105 -0.94 3.28 14.53
CA LEU A 105 -1.52 4.59 14.82
C LEU A 105 -0.47 5.66 14.48
N ASP A 106 -0.85 6.59 13.62
CA ASP A 106 -0.05 7.78 13.31
C ASP A 106 -0.75 9.01 13.88
N GLN A 107 -0.13 9.63 14.88
CA GLN A 107 -0.68 10.80 15.58
C GLN A 107 -2.11 10.56 16.14
N GLY A 108 -2.42 9.29 16.47
CA GLY A 108 -3.71 8.87 17.02
C GLY A 108 -4.77 8.48 15.98
N GLU A 109 -4.47 8.58 14.69
CA GLU A 109 -5.31 8.10 13.59
C GLU A 109 -4.88 6.69 13.16
N GLN A 110 -5.84 5.85 12.80
CA GLN A 110 -5.57 4.49 12.32
C GLN A 110 -4.97 4.57 10.91
N ASP A 111 -3.79 3.98 10.77
CA ASP A 111 -3.00 4.01 9.54
C ASP A 111 -2.35 2.63 9.28
N ASP A 112 -3.20 1.61 9.13
CA ASP A 112 -2.78 0.22 8.94
C ASP A 112 -2.02 0.05 7.62
N LYS A 113 -0.96 -0.79 7.65
CA LYS A 113 -0.13 -1.06 6.49
C LYS A 113 -0.27 -2.52 6.05
N LEU A 114 -0.77 -2.74 4.85
CA LEU A 114 -0.81 -4.06 4.24
C LEU A 114 0.62 -4.57 4.02
N ILE A 115 0.86 -5.85 4.33
CA ILE A 115 2.10 -6.54 3.99
C ILE A 115 1.75 -7.59 2.94
N ALA A 116 2.40 -7.48 1.78
CA ALA A 116 2.13 -8.35 0.64
C ALA A 116 3.43 -8.83 -0.01
N VAL A 117 3.33 -9.88 -0.80
CA VAL A 117 4.42 -10.37 -1.65
C VAL A 117 4.07 -10.16 -3.11
N HIS A 118 5.05 -9.91 -3.97
CA HIS A 118 4.82 -9.92 -5.41
C HIS A 118 4.38 -11.33 -5.85
N ALA A 119 3.17 -11.44 -6.39
CA ALA A 119 2.52 -12.73 -6.68
C ALA A 119 3.25 -13.55 -7.74
N ASP A 120 4.03 -12.91 -8.59
CA ASP A 120 4.73 -13.52 -9.71
C ASP A 120 6.25 -13.63 -9.47
N ASP A 121 6.76 -13.19 -8.32
CA ASP A 121 8.18 -13.31 -7.95
C ASP A 121 8.52 -14.76 -7.60
N PRO A 122 9.50 -15.39 -8.29
CA PRO A 122 9.82 -16.81 -8.08
C PRO A 122 10.28 -17.13 -6.65
N GLU A 123 10.87 -16.18 -5.92
CA GLU A 123 11.32 -16.37 -4.53
C GLU A 123 10.17 -16.15 -3.55
N TYR A 124 9.30 -15.16 -3.79
CA TYR A 124 8.28 -14.75 -2.84
C TYR A 124 6.88 -15.31 -3.08
N LYS A 125 6.56 -15.78 -4.29
CA LYS A 125 5.20 -16.25 -4.65
C LYS A 125 4.66 -17.41 -3.83
N SER A 126 5.53 -18.15 -3.13
CA SER A 126 5.13 -19.29 -2.27
C SER A 126 4.64 -18.84 -0.88
N PHE A 127 4.92 -17.63 -0.47
CA PHE A 127 4.44 -17.12 0.82
C PHE A 127 2.96 -16.77 0.72
N THR A 128 2.19 -17.28 1.67
CA THR A 128 0.73 -17.13 1.75
C THR A 128 0.27 -16.54 3.08
N ASP A 129 1.14 -16.49 4.08
CA ASP A 129 0.86 -15.91 5.39
C ASP A 129 2.14 -15.32 5.99
N ILE A 130 1.97 -14.28 6.81
CA ILE A 130 3.04 -13.54 7.46
C ILE A 130 3.90 -14.42 8.37
N SER A 131 3.33 -15.46 8.97
CA SER A 131 4.03 -16.41 9.85
C SER A 131 5.13 -17.22 9.14
N GLN A 132 5.12 -17.27 7.83
CA GLN A 132 6.14 -17.94 7.02
C GLN A 132 7.41 -17.06 6.83
N LEU A 133 7.32 -15.78 7.15
CA LEU A 133 8.49 -14.90 7.07
C LEU A 133 9.39 -15.06 8.31
N PRO A 134 10.71 -14.88 8.16
CA PRO A 134 11.61 -14.81 9.30
C PRO A 134 11.22 -13.68 10.25
N SER A 135 11.21 -13.95 11.56
CA SER A 135 10.88 -12.95 12.59
C SER A 135 11.72 -11.66 12.50
N HIS A 136 12.97 -11.79 12.09
CA HIS A 136 13.86 -10.65 11.85
C HIS A 136 13.27 -9.69 10.79
N ARG A 137 12.67 -10.21 9.73
CA ARG A 137 12.05 -9.39 8.68
C ARG A 137 10.90 -8.53 9.23
N LEU A 138 10.08 -9.13 10.09
CA LEU A 138 8.97 -8.42 10.74
C LEU A 138 9.47 -7.35 11.72
N ALA A 139 10.53 -7.67 12.48
CA ALA A 139 11.18 -6.72 13.38
C ALA A 139 11.76 -5.51 12.61
N GLU A 140 12.36 -5.74 11.45
CA GLU A 140 12.92 -4.69 10.58
C GLU A 140 11.82 -3.75 10.05
N ILE A 141 10.70 -4.32 9.57
CA ILE A 141 9.54 -3.54 9.10
C ILE A 141 8.96 -2.70 10.25
N ARG A 142 8.71 -3.31 11.41
CA ARG A 142 8.21 -2.61 12.61
C ARG A 142 9.13 -1.45 12.98
N ARG A 143 10.42 -1.73 13.07
CA ARG A 143 11.42 -0.73 13.48
C ARG A 143 11.51 0.44 12.52
N PHE A 144 11.38 0.21 11.22
CA PHE A 144 11.34 1.28 10.23
C PHE A 144 10.19 2.27 10.54
N PHE A 145 8.98 1.79 10.73
CA PHE A 145 7.82 2.65 10.99
C PHE A 145 7.86 3.33 12.36
N GLU A 146 8.46 2.69 13.36
CA GLU A 146 8.71 3.32 14.67
C GLU A 146 9.72 4.47 14.60
N ASP A 147 10.65 4.42 13.64
CA ASP A 147 11.78 5.36 13.57
C ASP A 147 11.65 6.45 12.50
N TYR A 148 10.92 6.22 11.42
CA TYR A 148 10.98 7.08 10.21
C TYR A 148 10.45 8.51 10.43
N LYS A 149 9.59 8.74 11.41
CA LYS A 149 9.03 10.05 11.78
C LYS A 149 9.60 10.63 13.09
N LYS A 150 10.51 9.93 13.77
CA LYS A 150 11.05 10.39 15.09
C LYS A 150 11.67 11.77 15.03
N ASN A 151 12.44 12.07 14.00
CA ASN A 151 13.08 13.38 13.85
C ASN A 151 12.09 14.48 13.43
N GLU A 152 10.85 14.13 13.12
CA GLU A 152 9.76 15.06 12.83
C GLU A 152 8.92 15.35 14.08
N HIS A 153 9.29 14.78 15.24
CA HIS A 153 8.55 14.89 16.51
C HIS A 153 7.09 14.39 16.40
N LYS A 154 6.85 13.39 15.56
CA LYS A 154 5.57 12.73 15.37
C LYS A 154 5.57 11.38 16.04
N ASP A 155 4.52 11.10 16.81
CA ASP A 155 4.35 9.83 17.49
C ASP A 155 3.69 8.81 16.55
N VAL A 156 4.40 7.72 16.33
CA VAL A 156 3.89 6.52 15.63
C VAL A 156 3.91 5.35 16.60
N LYS A 157 2.79 4.67 16.72
CA LYS A 157 2.68 3.45 17.51
C LYS A 157 2.37 2.28 16.57
N VAL A 158 3.27 1.30 16.55
CA VAL A 158 3.05 0.04 15.83
C VAL A 158 2.53 -0.99 16.82
N ASP A 159 1.32 -1.46 16.58
CA ASP A 159 0.69 -2.52 17.39
C ASP A 159 1.02 -3.92 16.82
N ASP A 160 0.03 -4.77 16.63
CA ASP A 160 0.24 -6.14 16.17
C ASP A 160 0.40 -6.25 14.66
N ILE A 161 1.10 -7.30 14.22
CA ILE A 161 1.12 -7.73 12.83
C ILE A 161 0.26 -9.00 12.74
N LEU A 162 -0.87 -8.87 12.08
CA LEU A 162 -1.88 -9.92 11.92
C LEU A 162 -1.66 -10.69 10.61
N GLY A 163 -2.27 -11.88 10.49
CA GLY A 163 -2.09 -12.80 9.38
C GLY A 163 -2.87 -12.46 8.11
N ALA A 164 -2.79 -13.36 7.14
CA ALA A 164 -3.40 -13.20 5.82
C ALA A 164 -4.93 -13.01 5.85
N ALA A 165 -5.63 -13.66 6.78
CA ALA A 165 -7.09 -13.53 6.91
C ALA A 165 -7.50 -12.08 7.25
N ASP A 166 -6.79 -11.45 8.20
CA ASP A 166 -7.02 -10.06 8.59
C ASP A 166 -6.60 -9.10 7.48
N ALA A 167 -5.50 -9.40 6.77
CA ALA A 167 -5.07 -8.63 5.61
C ALA A 167 -6.12 -8.62 4.50
N MET A 168 -6.70 -9.77 4.17
CA MET A 168 -7.77 -9.88 3.16
C MET A 168 -9.04 -9.14 3.61
N LYS A 169 -9.37 -9.19 4.89
CA LYS A 169 -10.47 -8.41 5.45
C LYS A 169 -10.20 -6.91 5.32
N CYS A 170 -9.02 -6.45 5.68
CA CYS A 170 -8.62 -5.05 5.54
C CYS A 170 -8.76 -4.56 4.09
N VAL A 171 -8.33 -5.35 3.11
CA VAL A 171 -8.51 -5.04 1.67
C VAL A 171 -9.99 -4.94 1.30
N LYS A 172 -10.83 -5.89 1.74
CA LYS A 172 -12.28 -5.85 1.46
C LYS A 172 -12.94 -4.61 2.04
N ASP A 173 -12.65 -4.30 3.30
CA ASP A 173 -13.24 -3.17 4.00
C ASP A 173 -12.86 -1.85 3.31
N SER A 174 -11.60 -1.69 2.92
CA SER A 174 -11.10 -0.50 2.21
C SER A 174 -11.68 -0.37 0.80
N LEU A 175 -11.87 -1.48 0.07
CA LEU A 175 -12.55 -1.49 -1.23
C LEU A 175 -14.02 -1.08 -1.09
N ASN A 176 -14.72 -1.60 -0.09
CA ASN A 176 -16.12 -1.27 0.15
C ASN A 176 -16.27 0.21 0.57
N MET A 177 -15.38 0.71 1.43
CA MET A 177 -15.37 2.13 1.82
C MET A 177 -15.17 3.05 0.60
N TYR A 178 -14.27 2.69 -0.32
CA TYR A 178 -14.11 3.41 -1.58
C TYR A 178 -15.39 3.40 -2.43
N GLN A 179 -16.05 2.24 -2.57
CA GLN A 179 -17.30 2.12 -3.29
C GLN A 179 -18.39 3.01 -2.68
N GLU A 180 -18.49 3.06 -1.36
CA GLU A 180 -19.48 3.88 -0.67
C GLU A 180 -19.24 5.38 -0.86
N HIS A 181 -17.97 5.79 -0.90
CA HIS A 181 -17.60 7.21 -0.98
C HIS A 181 -17.60 7.75 -2.43
N TYR A 182 -16.98 7.02 -3.35
CA TYR A 182 -16.73 7.52 -4.71
C TYR A 182 -17.66 6.99 -5.78
N VAL A 183 -18.33 5.85 -5.56
CA VAL A 183 -19.14 5.21 -6.60
C VAL A 183 -20.62 5.46 -6.35
N PRO A 184 -21.38 5.95 -7.37
CA PRO A 184 -22.83 6.10 -7.25
C PRO A 184 -23.50 4.79 -6.84
N ARG A 185 -24.45 4.83 -5.89
CA ARG A 185 -25.11 3.66 -5.30
C ARG A 185 -25.57 2.59 -6.30
N LYS A 186 -26.00 3.00 -7.49
CA LYS A 186 -26.48 2.11 -8.56
C LYS A 186 -25.37 1.30 -9.26
N LEU A 187 -24.09 1.69 -9.07
CA LEU A 187 -22.93 1.11 -9.75
C LEU A 187 -21.96 0.44 -8.76
N ARG A 188 -22.33 0.37 -7.48
CA ARG A 188 -21.45 -0.22 -6.44
C ARG A 188 -21.34 -1.72 -6.60
N VAL A 189 -20.10 -2.20 -6.41
CA VAL A 189 -19.78 -3.62 -6.27
C VAL A 189 -19.38 -3.83 -4.81
N HIS A 190 -19.97 -4.82 -4.14
CA HIS A 190 -19.59 -5.19 -2.77
C HIS A 190 -18.67 -6.40 -2.80
N TYR A 191 -17.60 -6.34 -2.03
CA TYR A 191 -16.63 -7.43 -1.84
C TYR A 191 -17.01 -8.23 -0.59
N GLU A 192 -17.41 -9.49 -0.80
CA GLU A 192 -17.83 -10.42 0.27
C GLU A 192 -16.65 -11.25 0.83
#